data_704908f3c6bd7523bbfe4e198ec8f984
#
_entry.id   704908f3c6bd7523bbfe4e198ec8f984
#
_cell.length_a   1.000
_cell.length_b   1.000
_cell.length_c   1.000
_cell.angle_alpha   90.00
_cell.angle_beta   90.00
_cell.angle_gamma   90.00
#
_symmetry.space_group_name_H-M   'P 1'
#
loop_
_entity.id
_entity.type
_entity.pdbx_description
1 polymer ?
#
loop_
_entity_poly.entity_id
_entity_poly.type
_entity_poly.pdbx_seq_one_letter_code
_entity_poly.pdbx_strand_id
1 'polypeptide(L)'
;DNQDLVLTLENEKVAVIPTDTIYGMVCNALSPNAVNHVYEIRSRAPEKPCIILIGGISELEKFSINISEKQKSELSKYWSLELADEGERGVSIVLDCLDDKFEYLHRGTKTLAFRLPKIKELRDLLLKTGPLIAPSTNIEKFPASESIEDARNYFGDKVDLYVDAGPITSKPSRVIRLHPDGTVNILRE
;
A
#
# COMPACT_ATOMS: atom_id res chain seq x y z
N ASP A 1 -1.52 13.37 -15.77
CA ASP A 1 -0.15 13.25 -16.27
C ASP A 1 0.71 12.56 -15.21
N ASN A 2 1.56 11.60 -15.60
CA ASN A 2 2.38 10.83 -14.65
C ASN A 2 3.39 11.75 -13.90
N GLN A 3 3.73 12.88 -14.48
CA GLN A 3 4.62 13.87 -13.88
C GLN A 3 3.96 14.62 -12.72
N ASP A 4 2.70 15.01 -12.86
CA ASP A 4 1.95 15.69 -11.80
C ASP A 4 1.77 14.77 -10.58
N LEU A 5 1.56 13.47 -10.80
CA LEU A 5 1.45 12.49 -9.73
C LEU A 5 2.78 12.33 -8.98
N VAL A 6 3.90 12.23 -9.70
CA VAL A 6 5.23 12.16 -9.08
C VAL A 6 5.48 13.40 -8.23
N LEU A 7 5.28 14.60 -8.79
CA LEU A 7 5.46 15.86 -8.05
C LEU A 7 4.54 15.96 -6.83
N THR A 8 3.29 15.51 -6.94
CA THR A 8 2.35 15.48 -5.81
C THR A 8 2.91 14.62 -4.67
N LEU A 9 3.37 13.41 -4.97
CA LEU A 9 3.87 12.47 -3.97
C LEU A 9 5.23 12.88 -3.39
N GLU A 10 6.12 13.46 -4.20
CA GLU A 10 7.41 14.00 -3.74
C GLU A 10 7.24 15.22 -2.81
N ASN A 11 6.18 15.99 -2.99
CA ASN A 11 5.82 17.12 -2.10
C ASN A 11 4.97 16.68 -0.88
N GLU A 12 5.01 15.39 -0.52
CA GLU A 12 4.32 14.82 0.66
C GLU A 12 2.78 15.02 0.65
N LYS A 13 2.21 15.24 -0.52
CA LYS A 13 0.78 15.40 -0.74
C LYS A 13 0.06 14.06 -0.91
N VAL A 14 -1.26 14.11 -0.92
CA VAL A 14 -2.13 12.93 -1.00
C VAL A 14 -2.74 12.81 -2.38
N ALA A 15 -2.71 11.61 -2.95
CA ALA A 15 -3.40 11.30 -4.21
C ALA A 15 -4.33 10.10 -4.06
N VAL A 16 -5.34 10.02 -4.93
CA VAL A 16 -6.13 8.81 -5.17
C VAL A 16 -5.74 8.27 -6.55
N ILE A 17 -5.30 7.01 -6.56
CA ILE A 17 -4.82 6.33 -7.78
C ILE A 17 -5.43 4.94 -7.94
N PRO A 18 -5.55 4.44 -9.19
CA PRO A 18 -5.83 3.04 -9.42
C PRO A 18 -4.66 2.19 -8.94
N THR A 19 -4.93 1.04 -8.31
CA THR A 19 -3.91 0.05 -7.98
C THR A 19 -4.22 -1.28 -8.68
N ASP A 20 -3.39 -2.28 -8.45
CA ASP A 20 -3.60 -3.64 -8.94
C ASP A 20 -4.76 -4.38 -8.24
N THR A 21 -5.49 -3.71 -7.37
CA THR A 21 -6.65 -4.26 -6.65
C THR A 21 -7.84 -3.30 -6.69
N ILE A 22 -7.79 -2.22 -5.97
CA ILE A 22 -8.85 -1.21 -5.83
C ILE A 22 -8.24 0.19 -5.89
N TYR A 23 -9.06 1.23 -5.96
CA TYR A 23 -8.56 2.59 -5.75
C TYR A 23 -7.92 2.75 -4.39
N GLY A 24 -6.69 3.27 -4.37
CA GLY A 24 -5.92 3.55 -3.16
C GLY A 24 -5.75 5.05 -2.92
N MET A 25 -5.93 5.47 -1.67
CA MET A 25 -5.49 6.79 -1.22
C MET A 25 -4.01 6.67 -0.83
N VAL A 26 -3.13 7.37 -1.54
CA VAL A 26 -1.69 7.18 -1.42
C VAL A 26 -0.97 8.44 -0.98
N CYS A 27 0.08 8.26 -0.20
CA CYS A 27 1.09 9.26 0.10
C CYS A 27 2.42 8.57 0.41
N ASN A 28 3.52 9.33 0.47
CA ASN A 28 4.83 8.80 0.80
C ASN A 28 4.82 8.13 2.18
N ALA A 29 5.13 6.83 2.23
CA ALA A 29 5.14 6.04 3.46
C ALA A 29 6.24 6.47 4.44
N LEU A 30 7.30 7.14 3.96
CA LEU A 30 8.41 7.61 4.79
C LEU A 30 8.20 9.03 5.33
N SER A 31 7.05 9.67 5.04
CA SER A 31 6.64 10.95 5.61
C SER A 31 5.59 10.75 6.71
N PRO A 32 5.93 10.87 8.01
CA PRO A 32 4.96 10.78 9.10
C PRO A 32 3.80 11.76 8.97
N ASN A 33 4.07 12.98 8.49
CA ASN A 33 3.04 14.00 8.33
C ASN A 33 2.02 13.62 7.25
N ALA A 34 2.48 13.17 6.08
CA ALA A 34 1.61 12.73 4.99
C ALA A 34 0.78 11.50 5.42
N VAL A 35 1.40 10.54 6.12
CA VAL A 35 0.71 9.35 6.65
C VAL A 35 -0.38 9.76 7.62
N ASN A 36 -0.10 10.60 8.61
CA ASN A 36 -1.09 11.05 9.59
C ASN A 36 -2.23 11.82 8.92
N HIS A 37 -1.93 12.65 7.93
CA HIS A 37 -2.94 13.37 7.16
C HIS A 37 -3.91 12.41 6.44
N VAL A 38 -3.44 11.30 5.86
CA VAL A 38 -4.32 10.27 5.28
C VAL A 38 -5.24 9.65 6.34
N TYR A 39 -4.74 9.39 7.56
CA TYR A 39 -5.58 8.88 8.65
C TYR A 39 -6.68 9.88 9.03
N GLU A 40 -6.37 11.17 9.09
CA GLU A 40 -7.33 12.24 9.37
C GLU A 40 -8.40 12.35 8.28
N ILE A 41 -7.99 12.43 7.01
CA ILE A 41 -8.91 12.54 5.87
C ILE A 41 -9.90 11.37 5.86
N ARG A 42 -9.41 10.14 6.10
CA ARG A 42 -10.23 8.93 6.08
C ARG A 42 -11.00 8.66 7.38
N SER A 43 -10.79 9.46 8.43
CA SER A 43 -11.29 9.17 9.80
C SER A 43 -10.95 7.73 10.22
N ARG A 44 -9.71 7.28 9.87
CA ARG A 44 -9.25 5.91 10.10
C ARG A 44 -8.89 5.72 11.57
N ALA A 45 -9.30 4.58 12.11
CA ALA A 45 -8.89 4.17 13.45
C ALA A 45 -7.36 4.14 13.56
N PRO A 46 -6.76 4.87 14.54
CA PRO A 46 -5.32 5.10 14.58
C PRO A 46 -4.49 3.83 14.81
N GLU A 47 -5.10 2.79 15.39
CA GLU A 47 -4.44 1.50 15.68
C GLU A 47 -4.37 0.55 14.48
N LYS A 48 -4.97 0.90 13.34
CA LYS A 48 -5.02 0.02 12.15
C LYS A 48 -3.93 0.39 11.15
N PRO A 49 -2.83 -0.38 11.01
CA PRO A 49 -1.81 -0.14 10.00
C PRO A 49 -2.37 -0.11 8.58
N CYS A 50 -1.71 0.63 7.69
CA CYS A 50 -2.00 0.62 6.26
C CYS A 50 -1.06 -0.35 5.53
N ILE A 51 -1.51 -0.86 4.37
CA ILE A 51 -0.63 -1.57 3.45
C ILE A 51 0.30 -0.56 2.79
N ILE A 52 1.58 -0.94 2.65
CA ILE A 52 2.63 -0.17 1.99
C ILE A 52 2.93 -0.83 0.64
N LEU A 53 2.79 -0.08 -0.44
CA LEU A 53 3.22 -0.49 -1.77
C LEU A 53 4.71 -0.25 -1.92
N ILE A 54 5.42 -1.23 -2.49
CA ILE A 54 6.86 -1.17 -2.78
C ILE A 54 7.10 -1.47 -4.26
N GLY A 55 8.11 -0.82 -4.86
CA GLY A 55 8.51 -1.06 -6.25
C GLY A 55 9.42 -2.28 -6.42
N GLY A 56 10.03 -2.75 -5.33
CA GLY A 56 10.92 -3.91 -5.31
C GLY A 56 11.19 -4.40 -3.88
N ILE A 57 11.62 -5.65 -3.74
CA ILE A 57 11.88 -6.28 -2.43
C ILE A 57 13.00 -5.55 -1.66
N SER A 58 13.99 -4.97 -2.34
CA SER A 58 15.07 -4.19 -1.72
C SER A 58 14.57 -2.97 -0.93
N GLU A 59 13.36 -2.47 -1.23
CA GLU A 59 12.79 -1.34 -0.48
C GLU A 59 12.40 -1.70 0.96
N LEU A 60 12.32 -2.98 1.33
CA LEU A 60 12.11 -3.42 2.71
C LEU A 60 13.21 -2.93 3.66
N GLU A 61 14.44 -2.76 3.15
CA GLU A 61 15.56 -2.22 3.92
C GLU A 61 15.32 -0.78 4.40
N LYS A 62 14.53 0.01 3.67
CA LYS A 62 14.12 1.37 4.07
C LYS A 62 13.32 1.39 5.38
N PHE A 63 12.72 0.25 5.73
CA PHE A 63 11.92 0.04 6.94
C PHE A 63 12.66 -0.76 8.03
N SER A 64 14.00 -0.87 7.92
CA SER A 64 14.83 -1.67 8.84
C SER A 64 14.42 -3.15 8.92
N ILE A 65 13.83 -3.68 7.83
CA ILE A 65 13.40 -5.07 7.77
C ILE A 65 14.48 -5.90 7.09
N ASN A 66 15.07 -6.81 7.87
CA ASN A 66 16.02 -7.81 7.40
C ASN A 66 15.29 -9.14 7.24
N ILE A 67 15.15 -9.61 6.00
CA ILE A 67 14.47 -10.86 5.69
C ILE A 67 15.44 -12.05 5.70
N SER A 68 15.03 -13.16 6.34
CA SER A 68 15.77 -14.43 6.34
C SER A 68 15.75 -15.08 4.94
N GLU A 69 16.66 -16.01 4.68
CA GLU A 69 16.67 -16.78 3.42
C GLU A 69 15.36 -17.56 3.21
N LYS A 70 14.74 -18.05 4.30
CA LYS A 70 13.42 -18.70 4.22
C LYS A 70 12.34 -17.71 3.80
N GLN A 71 12.35 -16.50 4.39
CA GLN A 71 11.42 -15.46 3.97
C GLN A 71 11.65 -15.03 2.53
N LYS A 72 12.89 -14.89 2.07
CA LYS A 72 13.20 -14.58 0.65
C LYS A 72 12.58 -15.61 -0.30
N SER A 73 12.71 -16.89 0.03
CA SER A 73 12.12 -17.98 -0.76
C SER A 73 10.60 -17.86 -0.85
N GLU A 74 9.93 -17.58 0.27
CA GLU A 74 8.46 -17.41 0.28
C GLU A 74 8.03 -16.12 -0.44
N LEU A 75 8.72 -14.99 -0.24
CA LEU A 75 8.44 -13.74 -0.96
C LEU A 75 8.50 -13.94 -2.48
N SER A 76 9.50 -14.70 -2.97
CA SER A 76 9.65 -15.00 -4.40
C SER A 76 8.47 -15.79 -4.97
N LYS A 77 7.80 -16.64 -4.16
CA LYS A 77 6.60 -17.37 -4.59
C LYS A 77 5.38 -16.45 -4.67
N TYR A 78 5.14 -15.64 -3.62
CA TYR A 78 3.95 -14.78 -3.53
C TYR A 78 4.04 -13.52 -4.40
N TRP A 79 5.25 -13.03 -4.66
CA TRP A 79 5.51 -11.83 -5.46
C TRP A 79 6.21 -12.17 -6.79
N SER A 80 6.04 -13.40 -7.29
CA SER A 80 6.48 -13.76 -8.63
C SER A 80 5.75 -12.91 -9.67
N LEU A 81 6.52 -12.20 -10.50
CA LEU A 81 5.99 -11.40 -11.60
C LEU A 81 5.85 -12.22 -12.89
N GLU A 82 6.48 -13.41 -12.94
CA GLU A 82 6.51 -14.28 -14.11
C GLU A 82 5.35 -15.30 -14.13
N LEU A 83 4.81 -15.64 -12.95
CA LEU A 83 3.78 -16.67 -12.77
C LEU A 83 2.39 -16.10 -12.48
N ALA A 84 2.20 -14.81 -12.70
CA ALA A 84 0.92 -14.17 -12.41
C ALA A 84 -0.12 -14.55 -13.46
N ASP A 85 -1.05 -15.43 -13.10
CA ASP A 85 -2.26 -15.63 -13.90
C ASP A 85 -3.07 -14.34 -13.97
N GLU A 86 -3.63 -14.04 -15.16
CA GLU A 86 -4.57 -12.94 -15.33
C GLU A 86 -5.76 -13.14 -14.38
N GLY A 87 -5.95 -12.20 -13.44
CA GLY A 87 -7.04 -12.25 -12.45
C GLY A 87 -6.62 -12.72 -11.05
N GLU A 88 -5.39 -13.18 -10.85
CA GLU A 88 -4.92 -13.50 -9.50
C GLU A 88 -4.74 -12.22 -8.66
N ARG A 89 -5.38 -12.19 -7.48
CA ARG A 89 -5.33 -11.04 -6.57
C ARG A 89 -3.92 -10.79 -6.03
N GLY A 90 -3.55 -9.51 -5.92
CA GLY A 90 -2.32 -9.12 -5.25
C GLY A 90 -2.27 -9.64 -3.81
N VAL A 91 -1.06 -10.01 -3.34
CA VAL A 91 -0.83 -10.50 -1.99
C VAL A 91 -0.06 -9.45 -1.19
N SER A 92 -0.64 -9.06 -0.04
CA SER A 92 0.03 -8.23 0.96
C SER A 92 0.63 -9.12 2.04
N ILE A 93 1.90 -8.89 2.35
CA ILE A 93 2.67 -9.74 3.28
C ILE A 93 3.04 -8.92 4.51
N VAL A 94 2.62 -9.40 5.68
CA VAL A 94 2.93 -8.79 6.97
C VAL A 94 4.25 -9.36 7.48
N LEU A 95 5.19 -8.47 7.77
CA LEU A 95 6.53 -8.75 8.29
C LEU A 95 6.74 -8.06 9.63
N ASP A 96 7.68 -8.57 10.44
CA ASP A 96 8.09 -7.91 11.68
C ASP A 96 8.80 -6.60 11.38
N CYS A 97 8.45 -5.55 12.11
CA CYS A 97 9.11 -4.25 12.12
C CYS A 97 9.25 -3.77 13.57
N LEU A 98 10.42 -4.00 14.14
CA LEU A 98 10.68 -3.72 15.56
C LEU A 98 11.22 -2.31 15.81
N ASP A 99 11.58 -1.59 14.76
CA ASP A 99 12.15 -0.24 14.84
C ASP A 99 11.06 0.79 15.18
N ASP A 100 11.16 1.39 16.35
CA ASP A 100 10.18 2.35 16.87
C ASP A 100 10.06 3.63 16.05
N LYS A 101 11.06 3.95 15.21
CA LYS A 101 10.94 5.10 14.29
C LYS A 101 9.77 4.96 13.31
N PHE A 102 9.27 3.73 13.09
CA PHE A 102 8.10 3.44 12.26
C PHE A 102 6.81 3.23 13.05
N GLU A 103 6.75 3.68 14.32
CA GLU A 103 5.54 3.56 15.12
C GLU A 103 4.33 4.23 14.45
N TYR A 104 4.54 5.33 13.74
CA TYR A 104 3.49 6.00 12.96
C TYR A 104 2.92 5.15 11.81
N LEU A 105 3.61 4.07 11.39
CA LEU A 105 3.15 3.09 10.40
C LEU A 105 2.61 1.83 11.07
N HIS A 106 3.38 1.22 11.98
CA HIS A 106 2.98 -0.04 12.61
C HIS A 106 1.99 0.12 13.75
N ARG A 107 1.76 1.34 14.23
CA ARG A 107 0.70 1.68 15.20
C ARG A 107 0.68 0.79 16.46
N GLY A 108 1.87 0.42 16.95
CA GLY A 108 2.04 -0.45 18.11
C GLY A 108 2.03 -1.95 17.81
N THR A 109 1.66 -2.38 16.61
CA THR A 109 1.63 -3.82 16.23
C THR A 109 3.01 -4.45 16.04
N LYS A 110 4.05 -3.62 15.92
CA LYS A 110 5.44 -4.05 15.58
C LYS A 110 5.53 -4.85 14.30
N THR A 111 4.60 -4.60 13.37
CA THR A 111 4.53 -5.24 12.05
C THR A 111 4.11 -4.28 10.99
N LEU A 112 4.60 -4.47 9.77
CA LEU A 112 4.18 -3.72 8.58
C LEU A 112 3.71 -4.68 7.51
N ALA A 113 2.68 -4.27 6.77
CA ALA A 113 2.15 -5.03 5.63
C ALA A 113 2.65 -4.40 4.32
N PHE A 114 3.32 -5.19 3.48
CA PHE A 114 3.84 -4.74 2.20
C PHE A 114 3.15 -5.45 1.05
N ARG A 115 3.04 -4.77 -0.09
CA ARG A 115 2.61 -5.37 -1.35
C ARG A 115 3.52 -4.91 -2.48
N LEU A 116 4.00 -5.87 -3.28
CA LEU A 116 4.65 -5.64 -4.56
C LEU A 116 3.57 -5.72 -5.65
N PRO A 117 3.15 -4.60 -6.27
CA PRO A 117 2.10 -4.61 -7.26
C PRO A 117 2.48 -5.41 -8.52
N LYS A 118 1.50 -6.09 -9.14
CA LYS A 118 1.70 -6.80 -10.40
C LYS A 118 1.81 -5.85 -11.60
N ILE A 119 1.19 -4.68 -11.53
CA ILE A 119 1.19 -3.67 -12.60
C ILE A 119 2.58 -2.99 -12.67
N LYS A 120 3.23 -3.13 -13.83
CA LYS A 120 4.59 -2.59 -14.03
C LYS A 120 4.64 -1.07 -13.86
N GLU A 121 3.68 -0.34 -14.42
CA GLU A 121 3.59 1.11 -14.36
C GLU A 121 3.51 1.61 -12.90
N LEU A 122 2.80 0.89 -12.05
CA LEU A 122 2.72 1.21 -10.63
C LEU A 122 4.05 0.93 -9.92
N ARG A 123 4.75 -0.15 -10.25
CA ARG A 123 6.10 -0.40 -9.71
C ARG A 123 7.10 0.66 -10.17
N ASP A 124 7.06 1.06 -11.45
CA ASP A 124 7.92 2.13 -11.98
C ASP A 124 7.66 3.48 -11.27
N LEU A 125 6.40 3.77 -10.93
CA LEU A 125 6.05 4.93 -10.09
C LEU A 125 6.71 4.81 -8.71
N LEU A 126 6.53 3.67 -8.03
CA LEU A 126 7.06 3.43 -6.69
C LEU A 126 8.60 3.52 -6.65
N LEU A 127 9.28 3.06 -7.69
CA LEU A 127 10.74 3.20 -7.79
C LEU A 127 11.20 4.65 -7.92
N LYS A 128 10.34 5.54 -8.43
CA LYS A 128 10.62 6.99 -8.55
C LYS A 128 10.27 7.73 -7.26
N THR A 129 9.07 7.51 -6.72
CA THR A 129 8.52 8.26 -5.58
C THR A 129 8.91 7.67 -4.22
N GLY A 130 9.40 6.43 -4.20
CA GLY A 130 9.56 5.61 -3.00
C GLY A 130 8.26 4.88 -2.60
N PRO A 131 8.31 4.15 -1.48
CA PRO A 131 7.18 3.40 -0.96
C PRO A 131 5.99 4.29 -0.61
N LEU A 132 4.78 3.83 -0.91
CA LEU A 132 3.54 4.56 -0.63
C LEU A 132 2.64 3.76 0.31
N ILE A 133 2.05 4.38 1.35
CA ILE A 133 0.87 3.75 1.96
C ILE A 133 -0.28 3.76 0.96
N ALA A 134 -1.12 2.75 1.00
CA ALA A 134 -2.26 2.64 0.07
C ALA A 134 -3.48 2.00 0.73
N PRO A 135 -4.08 2.62 1.74
CA PRO A 135 -5.39 2.18 2.20
C PRO A 135 -6.44 2.37 1.12
N SER A 136 -7.53 1.61 1.22
CA SER A 136 -8.71 1.76 0.33
C SER A 136 -9.26 3.18 0.37
N THR A 137 -9.79 3.64 -0.75
CA THR A 137 -10.33 4.99 -0.88
C THR A 137 -11.78 5.03 -0.38
N ASN A 138 -11.95 5.23 0.93
CA ASN A 138 -13.23 5.38 1.62
C ASN A 138 -13.04 6.03 2.99
N ILE A 139 -14.09 6.64 3.53
CA ILE A 139 -14.19 6.93 4.96
C ILE A 139 -14.33 5.59 5.69
N GLU A 140 -13.72 5.44 6.86
CA GLU A 140 -13.76 4.16 7.57
C GLU A 140 -15.19 3.68 7.81
N LYS A 141 -15.43 2.38 7.64
CA LYS A 141 -16.74 1.70 7.69
C LYS A 141 -17.69 1.94 6.52
N PHE A 142 -17.33 2.80 5.58
CA PHE A 142 -18.08 2.96 4.32
C PHE A 142 -17.49 2.09 3.21
N PRO A 143 -18.24 1.80 2.14
CA PRO A 143 -17.73 1.05 0.98
C PRO A 143 -16.50 1.73 0.36
N ALA A 144 -15.57 0.92 -0.16
CA ALA A 144 -14.47 1.44 -0.96
C ALA A 144 -14.99 2.08 -2.25
N SER A 145 -14.36 3.17 -2.70
CA SER A 145 -14.69 3.81 -3.98
C SER A 145 -14.38 2.84 -5.13
N GLU A 146 -15.33 2.67 -6.02
CA GLU A 146 -15.18 1.92 -7.28
C GLU A 146 -14.87 2.84 -8.46
N SER A 147 -15.06 4.15 -8.27
CA SER A 147 -14.79 5.20 -9.26
C SER A 147 -14.11 6.43 -8.63
N ILE A 148 -13.55 7.29 -9.47
CA ILE A 148 -13.02 8.59 -9.01
C ILE A 148 -14.15 9.52 -8.54
N GLU A 149 -15.33 9.40 -9.09
CA GLU A 149 -16.51 10.16 -8.65
C GLU A 149 -16.88 9.80 -7.21
N ASP A 150 -16.90 8.50 -6.85
CA ASP A 150 -17.13 8.07 -5.48
C ASP A 150 -16.06 8.63 -4.52
N ALA A 151 -14.79 8.58 -4.95
CA ALA A 151 -13.69 9.14 -4.17
C ALA A 151 -13.84 10.65 -3.95
N ARG A 152 -14.23 11.41 -4.97
CA ARG A 152 -14.50 12.84 -4.87
C ARG A 152 -15.71 13.14 -3.98
N ASN A 153 -16.75 12.30 -4.01
CA ASN A 153 -17.91 12.43 -3.12
C ASN A 153 -17.53 12.26 -1.65
N TYR A 154 -16.55 11.37 -1.33
CA TYR A 154 -16.05 11.21 0.03
C TYR A 154 -15.12 12.35 0.47
N PHE A 155 -14.22 12.81 -0.39
CA PHE A 155 -13.05 13.55 0.05
C PHE A 155 -12.95 14.97 -0.54
N GLY A 156 -13.56 15.25 -1.70
CA GLY A 156 -13.55 16.58 -2.32
C GLY A 156 -12.13 17.15 -2.44
N ASP A 157 -11.94 18.36 -1.93
CA ASP A 157 -10.67 19.09 -1.99
C ASP A 157 -9.64 18.69 -0.92
N LYS A 158 -9.94 17.65 -0.10
CA LYS A 158 -9.01 17.13 0.90
C LYS A 158 -7.90 16.26 0.29
N VAL A 159 -8.04 15.87 -0.96
CA VAL A 159 -7.07 15.09 -1.73
C VAL A 159 -6.53 15.98 -2.85
N ASP A 160 -5.21 16.06 -2.98
CA ASP A 160 -4.55 16.97 -3.91
C ASP A 160 -4.65 16.54 -5.38
N LEU A 161 -4.68 15.23 -5.64
CA LEU A 161 -4.74 14.69 -7.00
C LEU A 161 -5.61 13.42 -7.08
N TYR A 162 -6.43 13.35 -8.11
CA TYR A 162 -7.23 12.17 -8.46
C TYR A 162 -6.85 11.67 -9.85
N VAL A 163 -6.44 10.42 -9.95
CA VAL A 163 -6.09 9.75 -11.21
C VAL A 163 -7.20 8.79 -11.59
N ASP A 164 -7.91 9.08 -12.67
CA ASP A 164 -9.03 8.29 -13.15
C ASP A 164 -8.55 7.17 -14.09
N ALA A 165 -8.99 5.94 -13.84
CA ALA A 165 -8.80 4.77 -14.69
C ALA A 165 -10.13 4.06 -15.01
N GLY A 166 -11.25 4.75 -14.82
CA GLY A 166 -12.57 4.15 -14.92
C GLY A 166 -12.96 3.32 -13.70
N PRO A 167 -14.07 2.59 -13.76
CA PRO A 167 -14.56 1.78 -12.64
C PRO A 167 -13.63 0.60 -12.31
N ILE A 168 -13.34 0.40 -11.02
CA ILE A 168 -12.56 -0.72 -10.50
C ILE A 168 -13.40 -1.47 -9.47
N THR A 169 -13.87 -2.67 -9.84
CA THR A 169 -14.74 -3.53 -9.02
C THR A 169 -14.01 -4.74 -8.43
N SER A 170 -12.69 -4.75 -8.48
CA SER A 170 -11.85 -5.85 -7.97
C SER A 170 -11.93 -5.98 -6.45
N LYS A 171 -11.54 -7.15 -5.96
CA LYS A 171 -11.44 -7.41 -4.53
C LYS A 171 -10.12 -6.87 -3.96
N PRO A 172 -10.06 -6.48 -2.66
CA PRO A 172 -8.83 -6.15 -1.98
C PRO A 172 -7.81 -7.30 -2.02
N SER A 173 -6.53 -7.01 -1.82
CA SER A 173 -5.47 -8.02 -1.75
C SER A 173 -5.75 -9.09 -0.68
N ARG A 174 -5.26 -10.31 -0.90
CA ARG A 174 -5.07 -11.27 0.19
C ARG A 174 -4.06 -10.69 1.19
N VAL A 175 -4.17 -11.06 2.46
CA VAL A 175 -3.20 -10.65 3.48
C VAL A 175 -2.70 -11.89 4.20
N ILE A 176 -1.39 -12.08 4.19
CA ILE A 176 -0.72 -13.18 4.91
C ILE A 176 0.29 -12.61 5.89
N ARG A 177 0.57 -13.35 6.97
CA ARG A 177 1.69 -13.13 7.85
C ARG A 177 2.81 -14.10 7.48
N LEU A 178 4.01 -13.58 7.25
CA LEU A 178 5.20 -14.38 6.97
C LEU A 178 6.18 -14.25 8.14
N HIS A 179 6.38 -15.36 8.84
CA HIS A 179 7.27 -15.43 10.00
C HIS A 179 8.75 -15.60 9.59
N PRO A 180 9.72 -15.28 10.48
CA PRO A 180 11.15 -15.42 10.18
C PRO A 180 11.60 -16.85 9.84
N ASP A 181 10.88 -17.86 10.31
CA ASP A 181 11.14 -19.28 10.03
C ASP A 181 10.57 -19.75 8.68
N GLY A 182 9.88 -18.85 7.94
CA GLY A 182 9.24 -19.12 6.64
C GLY A 182 7.80 -19.64 6.76
N THR A 183 7.25 -19.80 7.96
CA THR A 183 5.84 -20.19 8.12
C THR A 183 4.91 -19.05 7.76
N VAL A 184 3.74 -19.42 7.24
CA VAL A 184 2.74 -18.48 6.71
C VAL A 184 1.39 -18.70 7.39
N ASN A 185 0.76 -17.61 7.83
CA ASN A 185 -0.62 -17.58 8.30
C ASN A 185 -1.47 -16.67 7.40
N ILE A 186 -2.65 -17.12 7.01
CA ILE A 186 -3.60 -16.31 6.25
C ILE A 186 -4.37 -15.43 7.22
N LEU A 187 -4.32 -14.10 7.02
CA LEU A 187 -5.03 -13.12 7.83
C LEU A 187 -6.32 -12.64 7.15
N ARG A 188 -6.34 -12.63 5.81
CA ARG A 188 -7.50 -12.27 4.98
C ARG A 188 -7.39 -12.93 3.62
N GLU A 189 -8.48 -13.56 3.18
CA GLU A 189 -8.66 -14.07 1.82
C GLU A 189 -9.15 -12.97 0.86
#